data_0924f8445383806ff93fe84298c2f2f0
#
_entry.id   0924f8445383806ff93fe84298c2f2f0
#
_cell.length_a   1.000
_cell.length_b   1.000
_cell.length_c   1.000
_cell.angle_alpha   90.00
_cell.angle_beta   90.00
_cell.angle_gamma   90.00
#
_symmetry.space_group_name_H-M   'P 1'
#
loop_
_entity.id
_entity.type
_entity.pdbx_description
1 polymer ?
#
loop_
_entity_poly.entity_id
_entity_poly.type
_entity_poly.pdbx_seq_one_letter_code
_entity_poly.pdbx_strand_id
1 'polypeptide(L)'
;MIKLFLLFRRVVGGALDLDDEVGYKTTEVHSNTTFADVVGVDEAKKELEDIVAYLKDPAKFTRLGGKMAKGVLLWGPPGTGKTLLARAIAGEAGVPFRYASGSEFEEMYVGVGARRVRDLFQQAKKQLPCIVFLDEIDAIGSSRSMTDQQSLRQTLNQILTELDGFSSSEGLIVIAATNFPEVLDKALTRPGRFDRHVEVPNPDVKGREAILQVHARNVTIGKDVDLRVIARGTPGFSGAELSSLVNKAACSASKQNKLSVSMVDLEMAKDLIMMGGERSSAAFSLENRKLTAFHEGGHALVACLTDGALPVHKATIVPRGQALGMVMQLPDEDMSSWSQRQMLAEMDVCMGGRAAEELIFGEQNITSGASSDLERATSIATSMVEKLGMSRAVGLVSHGGKGGKRGSRGGGSSNGMSDSTKAKIDEEVRRLTDESYKRALNLLRKHEHTLRALAEQLVEEETLTGQQVRDLIAESVQENGLTSRIGRWLLGVNAQKRNPKNAAAAAQVKDLGERLSSVEDQIQSLTKVATQLAELANQMKEAQASSAA
;
A
#
# COMPACT_ATOMS: atom_id res chain seq x y z
N MET A 1 -16.15 6.69 75.49
CA MET A 1 -14.90 6.32 74.74
C MET A 1 -15.00 4.97 74.07
N ILE A 2 -15.38 3.90 74.75
CA ILE A 2 -15.44 2.52 74.17
C ILE A 2 -16.47 2.38 73.00
N LYS A 3 -17.65 3.01 73.13
CA LYS A 3 -18.67 3.00 72.04
C LYS A 3 -18.24 3.76 70.81
N LEU A 4 -17.47 4.82 70.94
CA LEU A 4 -16.92 5.62 69.85
C LEU A 4 -15.82 4.82 69.09
N PHE A 5 -14.99 4.07 69.83
CA PHE A 5 -13.95 3.20 69.29
C PHE A 5 -14.54 1.98 68.52
N LEU A 6 -15.65 1.42 69.04
CA LEU A 6 -16.36 0.35 68.38
C LEU A 6 -17.10 0.81 67.10
N LEU A 7 -17.61 2.09 67.15
CA LEU A 7 -18.22 2.68 65.97
C LEU A 7 -17.16 2.98 64.87
N PHE A 8 -16.00 3.51 65.31
CA PHE A 8 -14.87 3.78 64.41
C PHE A 8 -14.31 2.49 63.79
N ARG A 9 -14.22 1.40 64.58
CA ARG A 9 -13.80 0.08 64.06
C ARG A 9 -14.82 -0.53 63.09
N ARG A 10 -16.13 -0.23 63.25
CA ARG A 10 -17.19 -0.69 62.36
C ARG A 10 -17.26 0.12 61.07
N VAL A 11 -16.94 1.42 61.10
CA VAL A 11 -16.89 2.30 59.94
C VAL A 11 -15.58 2.07 59.14
N VAL A 12 -14.46 1.93 59.83
CA VAL A 12 -13.15 1.67 59.18
C VAL A 12 -13.02 0.22 58.74
N GLY A 13 -13.57 -0.73 59.50
CA GLY A 13 -13.61 -2.15 59.12
C GLY A 13 -14.52 -2.40 57.94
N GLY A 14 -15.70 -1.74 57.88
CA GLY A 14 -16.60 -1.86 56.71
C GLY A 14 -16.09 -1.15 55.45
N ALA A 15 -15.16 -0.19 55.61
CA ALA A 15 -14.49 0.41 54.44
C ALA A 15 -13.29 -0.41 53.91
N LEU A 16 -12.79 -1.36 54.75
CA LEU A 16 -11.70 -2.27 54.33
C LEU A 16 -12.21 -3.60 53.74
N ASP A 17 -13.48 -3.97 54.00
CA ASP A 17 -14.11 -5.17 53.40
C ASP A 17 -14.78 -4.89 52.03
N LEU A 18 -14.77 -3.64 51.53
CA LEU A 18 -15.27 -3.30 50.18
C LEU A 18 -14.30 -3.64 49.07
N ASP A 19 -13.09 -4.10 49.39
CA ASP A 19 -12.05 -4.42 48.38
C ASP A 19 -12.06 -5.88 47.88
N ASP A 20 -12.83 -6.78 48.47
CA ASP A 20 -12.80 -8.19 48.13
C ASP A 20 -13.83 -8.64 47.07
N GLU A 21 -14.79 -7.78 46.67
CA GLU A 21 -15.79 -8.14 45.64
C GLU A 21 -15.62 -7.44 44.26
N VAL A 22 -14.70 -6.50 44.15
CA VAL A 22 -14.40 -5.87 42.85
C VAL A 22 -13.14 -6.48 42.25
N GLY A 23 -13.13 -7.79 42.07
CA GLY A 23 -12.14 -8.47 41.22
C GLY A 23 -12.23 -7.90 39.79
N TYR A 24 -11.07 -7.66 39.13
CA TYR A 24 -11.01 -7.27 37.74
C TYR A 24 -11.82 -8.26 36.88
N LYS A 25 -12.99 -7.81 36.37
CA LYS A 25 -13.84 -8.63 35.51
C LYS A 25 -13.29 -8.55 34.08
N THR A 26 -12.55 -9.57 33.69
CA THR A 26 -12.15 -9.72 32.29
C THR A 26 -13.37 -9.99 31.42
N THR A 27 -13.39 -9.41 30.23
CA THR A 27 -14.43 -9.70 29.24
C THR A 27 -14.24 -11.12 28.72
N GLU A 28 -15.09 -12.05 29.18
CA GLU A 28 -15.18 -13.37 28.56
C GLU A 28 -15.96 -13.24 27.26
N VAL A 29 -15.32 -13.53 26.14
CA VAL A 29 -15.94 -13.47 24.81
C VAL A 29 -16.01 -14.88 24.24
N HIS A 30 -17.23 -15.43 24.17
CA HIS A 30 -17.44 -16.60 23.32
C HIS A 30 -17.32 -16.15 21.87
N SER A 31 -16.23 -16.55 21.20
CA SER A 31 -16.00 -16.18 19.82
C SER A 31 -16.70 -17.16 18.89
N ASN A 32 -17.69 -16.69 18.13
CA ASN A 32 -18.24 -17.43 16.99
C ASN A 32 -17.42 -17.25 15.71
N THR A 33 -16.33 -16.47 15.77
CA THR A 33 -15.44 -16.19 14.64
C THR A 33 -14.55 -17.40 14.38
N THR A 34 -14.46 -17.83 13.13
CA THR A 34 -13.63 -18.96 12.70
C THR A 34 -12.56 -18.50 11.70
N PHE A 35 -11.65 -19.39 11.32
CA PHE A 35 -10.66 -19.10 10.27
C PHE A 35 -11.28 -18.79 8.90
N ALA A 36 -12.55 -19.17 8.67
CA ALA A 36 -13.28 -18.80 7.46
C ALA A 36 -13.62 -17.30 7.39
N ASP A 37 -13.72 -16.63 8.55
CA ASP A 37 -14.01 -15.19 8.64
C ASP A 37 -12.77 -14.33 8.53
N VAL A 38 -11.59 -14.92 8.69
CA VAL A 38 -10.28 -14.25 8.56
C VAL A 38 -9.72 -14.55 7.19
N VAL A 39 -9.50 -13.57 6.34
CA VAL A 39 -9.00 -13.73 4.98
C VAL A 39 -7.80 -12.83 4.75
N GLY A 40 -6.93 -13.20 3.79
CA GLY A 40 -5.77 -12.40 3.39
C GLY A 40 -4.55 -12.51 4.31
N VAL A 41 -4.49 -13.53 5.18
CA VAL A 41 -3.37 -13.82 6.11
C VAL A 41 -3.11 -15.33 6.18
N ASP A 42 -3.05 -15.99 5.03
CA ASP A 42 -3.03 -17.45 4.95
C ASP A 42 -1.75 -18.07 5.54
N GLU A 43 -0.60 -17.39 5.43
CA GLU A 43 0.65 -17.82 6.05
C GLU A 43 0.54 -17.80 7.58
N ALA A 44 0.04 -16.71 8.15
CA ALA A 44 -0.15 -16.59 9.59
C ALA A 44 -1.17 -17.64 10.11
N LYS A 45 -2.23 -17.92 9.35
CA LYS A 45 -3.18 -19.00 9.71
C LYS A 45 -2.50 -20.35 9.80
N LYS A 46 -1.73 -20.74 8.78
CA LYS A 46 -1.00 -22.02 8.76
C LYS A 46 -0.07 -22.19 9.95
N GLU A 47 0.64 -21.13 10.32
CA GLU A 47 1.50 -21.14 11.50
C GLU A 47 0.74 -21.34 12.80
N LEU A 48 -0.54 -20.95 12.84
CA LEU A 48 -1.40 -21.03 14.03
C LEU A 48 -2.29 -22.28 14.07
N GLU A 49 -2.41 -23.03 12.97
CA GLU A 49 -3.16 -24.30 12.92
C GLU A 49 -2.66 -25.32 13.93
N ASP A 50 -1.35 -25.38 14.17
CA ASP A 50 -0.78 -26.27 15.18
C ASP A 50 -1.28 -25.94 16.60
N ILE A 51 -1.51 -24.66 16.89
CA ILE A 51 -2.03 -24.21 18.18
C ILE A 51 -3.47 -24.65 18.36
N VAL A 52 -4.28 -24.49 17.31
CA VAL A 52 -5.67 -24.99 17.31
C VAL A 52 -5.71 -26.51 17.48
N ALA A 53 -4.86 -27.24 16.75
CA ALA A 53 -4.78 -28.69 16.88
C ALA A 53 -4.34 -29.13 18.29
N TYR A 54 -3.40 -28.39 18.91
CA TYR A 54 -2.99 -28.65 20.28
C TYR A 54 -4.11 -28.39 21.30
N LEU A 55 -4.85 -27.28 21.16
CA LEU A 55 -5.97 -26.96 22.06
C LEU A 55 -7.12 -27.96 21.95
N LYS A 56 -7.35 -28.53 20.75
CA LYS A 56 -8.36 -29.60 20.52
C LYS A 56 -7.92 -30.95 21.10
N ASP A 57 -6.66 -31.31 20.95
CA ASP A 57 -6.09 -32.60 21.44
C ASP A 57 -4.65 -32.42 21.95
N PRO A 58 -4.47 -31.99 23.20
CA PRO A 58 -3.15 -31.84 23.81
C PRO A 58 -2.37 -33.15 23.92
N ALA A 59 -3.07 -34.30 24.07
CA ALA A 59 -2.46 -35.62 24.27
C ALA A 59 -1.66 -36.08 23.04
N LYS A 60 -2.09 -35.73 21.85
CA LYS A 60 -1.42 -36.03 20.58
C LYS A 60 0.02 -35.48 20.56
N PHE A 61 0.24 -34.27 21.05
CA PHE A 61 1.54 -33.59 21.02
C PHE A 61 2.46 -34.01 22.17
N THR A 62 1.89 -34.24 23.36
CA THR A 62 2.66 -34.63 24.56
C THR A 62 3.15 -36.06 24.53
N ARG A 63 2.49 -36.96 23.77
CA ARG A 63 2.81 -38.39 23.66
C ARG A 63 4.26 -38.64 23.23
N LEU A 64 4.83 -37.79 22.38
CA LEU A 64 6.21 -37.88 21.89
C LEU A 64 7.18 -36.95 22.65
N GLY A 65 6.74 -36.35 23.77
CA GLY A 65 7.56 -35.42 24.57
C GLY A 65 7.63 -33.99 23.98
N GLY A 66 6.81 -33.67 22.94
CA GLY A 66 6.74 -32.34 22.38
C GLY A 66 6.19 -31.33 23.39
N LYS A 67 6.79 -30.15 23.45
CA LYS A 67 6.29 -29.03 24.25
C LYS A 67 5.79 -27.95 23.31
N MET A 68 4.50 -27.62 23.42
CA MET A 68 3.95 -26.51 22.65
C MET A 68 4.40 -25.17 23.22
N ALA A 69 4.51 -24.17 22.36
CA ALA A 69 4.78 -22.80 22.77
C ALA A 69 3.70 -22.32 23.75
N LYS A 70 4.10 -21.74 24.89
CA LYS A 70 3.20 -21.17 25.90
C LYS A 70 2.66 -19.82 25.46
N GLY A 71 3.49 -19.07 24.75
CA GLY A 71 3.21 -17.71 24.32
C GLY A 71 3.46 -17.52 22.84
N VAL A 72 2.54 -16.81 22.19
CA VAL A 72 2.59 -16.42 20.78
C VAL A 72 2.56 -14.91 20.70
N LEU A 73 3.48 -14.32 19.97
CA LEU A 73 3.49 -12.89 19.68
C LEU A 73 3.04 -12.65 18.24
N LEU A 74 1.86 -12.04 18.08
CA LEU A 74 1.37 -11.55 16.81
C LEU A 74 1.90 -10.11 16.60
N TRP A 75 2.60 -9.88 15.52
CA TRP A 75 3.14 -8.56 15.23
C TRP A 75 2.89 -8.14 13.78
N GLY A 76 2.82 -6.84 13.53
CA GLY A 76 2.59 -6.29 12.19
C GLY A 76 1.88 -4.94 12.23
N PRO A 77 1.64 -4.32 11.07
CA PRO A 77 0.99 -3.01 10.96
C PRO A 77 -0.38 -2.95 11.65
N PRO A 78 -0.85 -1.77 12.08
CA PRO A 78 -2.18 -1.62 12.66
C PRO A 78 -3.26 -1.95 11.62
N GLY A 79 -4.38 -2.50 12.08
CA GLY A 79 -5.53 -2.81 11.21
C GLY A 79 -5.39 -4.06 10.35
N THR A 80 -4.35 -4.88 10.52
CA THR A 80 -4.15 -6.14 9.77
C THR A 80 -4.98 -7.32 10.30
N GLY A 81 -5.73 -7.12 11.40
CA GLY A 81 -6.64 -8.15 11.93
C GLY A 81 -6.04 -9.07 12.99
N LYS A 82 -4.96 -8.67 13.69
CA LYS A 82 -4.32 -9.44 14.78
C LYS A 82 -5.32 -9.90 15.86
N THR A 83 -6.14 -8.99 16.34
CA THR A 83 -7.19 -9.28 17.34
C THR A 83 -8.27 -10.22 16.78
N LEU A 84 -8.65 -10.04 15.50
CA LEU A 84 -9.62 -10.92 14.82
C LEU A 84 -9.05 -12.33 14.65
N LEU A 85 -7.77 -12.45 14.29
CA LEU A 85 -7.08 -13.73 14.14
C LEU A 85 -7.01 -14.47 15.49
N ALA A 86 -6.70 -13.78 16.59
CA ALA A 86 -6.69 -14.39 17.93
C ALA A 86 -8.08 -14.90 18.35
N ARG A 87 -9.14 -14.15 18.03
CA ARG A 87 -10.54 -14.60 18.25
C ARG A 87 -10.89 -15.81 17.40
N ALA A 88 -10.40 -15.84 16.16
CA ALA A 88 -10.65 -16.97 15.26
C ALA A 88 -9.97 -18.25 15.74
N ILE A 89 -8.77 -18.17 16.33
CA ILE A 89 -8.09 -19.31 16.96
C ILE A 89 -8.97 -19.91 18.08
N ALA A 90 -9.52 -19.05 18.95
CA ALA A 90 -10.37 -19.50 20.06
C ALA A 90 -11.67 -20.12 19.57
N GLY A 91 -12.33 -19.49 18.58
CA GLY A 91 -13.57 -20.03 17.99
C GLY A 91 -13.36 -21.33 17.26
N GLU A 92 -12.25 -21.46 16.49
CA GLU A 92 -11.89 -22.68 15.79
C GLU A 92 -11.53 -23.83 16.76
N ALA A 93 -10.85 -23.49 17.86
CA ALA A 93 -10.52 -24.46 18.92
C ALA A 93 -11.71 -24.77 19.85
N GLY A 94 -12.75 -23.93 19.88
CA GLY A 94 -13.89 -24.07 20.78
C GLY A 94 -13.55 -23.84 22.25
N VAL A 95 -12.56 -22.99 22.54
CA VAL A 95 -12.07 -22.71 23.90
C VAL A 95 -12.44 -21.30 24.35
N PRO A 96 -12.57 -21.06 25.68
CA PRO A 96 -12.79 -19.73 26.23
C PRO A 96 -11.69 -18.75 25.81
N PHE A 97 -12.11 -17.50 25.49
CA PHE A 97 -11.21 -16.41 25.07
C PHE A 97 -11.31 -15.27 26.09
N ARG A 98 -10.19 -14.95 26.72
CA ARG A 98 -10.09 -13.83 27.67
C ARG A 98 -9.27 -12.73 27.06
N TYR A 99 -9.88 -11.56 26.92
CA TYR A 99 -9.30 -10.36 26.33
C TYR A 99 -8.87 -9.38 27.41
N ALA A 100 -7.68 -8.80 27.22
CA ALA A 100 -7.24 -7.64 27.97
C ALA A 100 -6.36 -6.75 27.07
N SER A 101 -6.50 -5.43 27.16
CA SER A 101 -5.59 -4.49 26.50
C SER A 101 -4.43 -4.14 27.43
N GLY A 102 -3.22 -3.99 26.86
CA GLY A 102 -2.06 -3.49 27.58
C GLY A 102 -2.32 -2.16 28.30
N SER A 103 -3.09 -1.28 27.65
CA SER A 103 -3.49 0.01 28.22
C SER A 103 -4.35 -0.10 29.50
N GLU A 104 -5.09 -1.19 29.69
CA GLU A 104 -5.89 -1.42 30.91
C GLU A 104 -5.04 -1.68 32.15
N PHE A 105 -3.77 -2.01 31.97
CA PHE A 105 -2.81 -2.24 33.05
C PHE A 105 -1.94 -1.01 33.34
N GLU A 106 -2.08 0.05 32.54
CA GLU A 106 -1.41 1.33 32.76
C GLU A 106 -2.17 2.12 33.81
N GLU A 107 -1.67 2.08 35.05
CA GLU A 107 -2.28 2.71 36.20
C GLU A 107 -1.28 3.58 36.97
N MET A 108 -1.77 4.72 37.48
CA MET A 108 -0.94 5.63 38.28
C MET A 108 -0.54 5.02 39.64
N TYR A 109 -1.37 4.13 40.19
CA TYR A 109 -1.10 3.51 41.50
C TYR A 109 -0.23 2.28 41.35
N VAL A 110 0.87 2.24 42.10
CA VAL A 110 1.82 1.13 42.11
C VAL A 110 1.14 -0.17 42.56
N GLY A 111 1.25 -1.23 41.76
CA GLY A 111 0.75 -2.57 42.08
C GLY A 111 -0.67 -2.89 41.62
N VAL A 112 -1.47 -1.91 41.20
CA VAL A 112 -2.84 -2.18 40.70
C VAL A 112 -2.79 -2.94 39.38
N GLY A 113 -1.95 -2.53 38.43
CA GLY A 113 -1.76 -3.23 37.18
C GLY A 113 -1.28 -4.68 37.38
N ALA A 114 -0.30 -4.90 38.25
CA ALA A 114 0.18 -6.23 38.59
C ALA A 114 -0.91 -7.11 39.26
N ARG A 115 -1.79 -6.55 40.06
CA ARG A 115 -2.94 -7.26 40.63
C ARG A 115 -3.91 -7.69 39.53
N ARG A 116 -4.27 -6.80 38.60
CA ARG A 116 -5.14 -7.12 37.45
C ARG A 116 -4.59 -8.24 36.60
N VAL A 117 -3.27 -8.21 36.31
CA VAL A 117 -2.61 -9.31 35.58
C VAL A 117 -2.77 -10.63 36.33
N ARG A 118 -2.52 -10.64 37.64
CA ARG A 118 -2.69 -11.86 38.47
C ARG A 118 -4.12 -12.39 38.42
N ASP A 119 -5.10 -11.50 38.58
CA ASP A 119 -6.52 -11.87 38.54
C ASP A 119 -6.92 -12.44 37.18
N LEU A 120 -6.44 -11.84 36.07
CA LEU A 120 -6.65 -12.35 34.69
C LEU A 120 -6.16 -13.80 34.57
N PHE A 121 -4.89 -14.06 34.95
CA PHE A 121 -4.31 -15.40 34.85
C PHE A 121 -4.96 -16.40 35.82
N GLN A 122 -5.35 -16.00 37.02
CA GLN A 122 -6.09 -16.85 37.96
C GLN A 122 -7.47 -17.25 37.41
N GLN A 123 -8.17 -16.33 36.77
CA GLN A 123 -9.44 -16.62 36.12
C GLN A 123 -9.26 -17.55 34.92
N ALA A 124 -8.21 -17.35 34.10
CA ALA A 124 -7.90 -18.23 32.98
C ALA A 124 -7.56 -19.66 33.43
N LYS A 125 -6.80 -19.81 34.50
CA LYS A 125 -6.46 -21.12 35.10
C LYS A 125 -7.66 -21.91 35.63
N LYS A 126 -8.80 -21.24 35.92
CA LYS A 126 -10.03 -21.92 36.34
C LYS A 126 -10.84 -22.52 35.19
N GLN A 127 -10.54 -22.14 33.94
CA GLN A 127 -11.32 -22.50 32.75
C GLN A 127 -10.46 -23.13 31.64
N LEU A 128 -9.56 -24.02 32.01
CA LEU A 128 -8.69 -24.71 31.05
C LEU A 128 -9.46 -25.76 30.23
N PRO A 129 -9.17 -25.95 28.93
CA PRO A 129 -8.21 -25.16 28.12
C PRO A 129 -8.74 -23.76 27.79
N CYS A 130 -7.86 -22.76 27.73
CA CYS A 130 -8.23 -21.35 27.57
C CYS A 130 -7.15 -20.57 26.81
N ILE A 131 -7.57 -19.51 26.08
CA ILE A 131 -6.68 -18.53 25.48
C ILE A 131 -6.78 -17.21 26.23
N VAL A 132 -5.63 -16.66 26.64
CA VAL A 132 -5.49 -15.28 27.14
C VAL A 132 -4.89 -14.44 26.02
N PHE A 133 -5.58 -13.38 25.64
CA PHE A 133 -5.12 -12.45 24.63
C PHE A 133 -4.80 -11.09 25.23
N LEU A 134 -3.55 -10.64 25.01
CA LEU A 134 -3.03 -9.35 25.46
C LEU A 134 -2.81 -8.46 24.23
N ASP A 135 -3.73 -7.54 23.99
CA ASP A 135 -3.60 -6.58 22.88
C ASP A 135 -2.73 -5.40 23.30
N GLU A 136 -2.04 -4.79 22.32
CA GLU A 136 -1.18 -3.61 22.54
C GLU A 136 -0.18 -3.81 23.69
N ILE A 137 0.51 -4.96 23.74
CA ILE A 137 1.45 -5.27 24.81
C ILE A 137 2.62 -4.29 24.91
N ASP A 138 2.90 -3.54 23.84
CA ASP A 138 3.90 -2.47 23.80
C ASP A 138 3.60 -1.32 24.77
N ALA A 139 2.34 -1.12 25.18
CA ALA A 139 1.99 -0.16 26.24
C ALA A 139 2.70 -0.49 27.56
N ILE A 140 2.84 -1.78 27.91
CA ILE A 140 3.46 -2.24 29.15
C ILE A 140 4.91 -2.68 28.91
N GLY A 141 5.15 -3.33 27.77
CA GLY A 141 6.40 -4.00 27.43
C GLY A 141 7.47 -3.09 26.84
N SER A 142 7.26 -1.76 26.78
CA SER A 142 8.20 -0.83 26.18
C SER A 142 9.46 -0.63 27.02
N SER A 143 10.63 -0.71 26.36
CA SER A 143 11.94 -0.49 26.98
C SER A 143 12.29 1.00 27.19
N ARG A 144 11.36 1.94 26.92
CA ARG A 144 11.66 3.38 26.91
C ARG A 144 11.54 4.02 28.29
N SER A 145 12.58 4.80 28.61
CA SER A 145 12.69 5.95 29.51
C SER A 145 12.46 5.81 31.03
N MET A 146 13.30 6.48 31.77
CA MET A 146 13.70 6.22 33.16
C MET A 146 12.91 6.91 34.27
N THR A 147 11.83 7.65 34.04
CA THR A 147 11.34 8.56 35.07
C THR A 147 9.97 8.23 35.70
N ASP A 148 9.04 7.53 34.97
CA ASP A 148 7.68 7.30 35.50
C ASP A 148 7.24 5.82 35.58
N GLN A 149 8.16 4.85 35.57
CA GLN A 149 7.86 3.47 35.17
C GLN A 149 7.98 2.40 36.26
N GLN A 150 7.96 2.73 37.55
CA GLN A 150 8.03 1.68 38.55
C GLN A 150 6.77 0.79 38.53
N SER A 151 5.58 1.37 38.30
CA SER A 151 4.31 0.63 38.18
C SER A 151 4.28 -0.27 36.94
N LEU A 152 4.70 0.24 35.77
CA LEU A 152 4.75 -0.53 34.51
C LEU A 152 5.76 -1.68 34.58
N ARG A 153 6.95 -1.45 35.16
CA ARG A 153 7.93 -2.50 35.40
C ARG A 153 7.42 -3.60 36.32
N GLN A 154 6.65 -3.23 37.35
CA GLN A 154 6.05 -4.20 38.26
C GLN A 154 4.99 -5.02 37.54
N THR A 155 4.17 -4.40 36.68
CA THR A 155 3.20 -5.08 35.84
C THR A 155 3.85 -6.00 34.84
N LEU A 156 4.92 -5.55 34.14
CA LEU A 156 5.72 -6.37 33.22
C LEU A 156 6.30 -7.60 33.96
N ASN A 157 6.94 -7.38 35.10
CA ASN A 157 7.50 -8.48 35.89
C ASN A 157 6.43 -9.47 36.34
N GLN A 158 5.20 -9.02 36.64
CA GLN A 158 4.10 -9.91 36.96
C GLN A 158 3.70 -10.77 35.75
N ILE A 159 3.61 -10.17 34.53
CA ILE A 159 3.35 -10.93 33.30
C ILE A 159 4.44 -11.99 33.08
N LEU A 160 5.72 -11.62 33.25
CA LEU A 160 6.84 -12.55 33.12
C LEU A 160 6.74 -13.70 34.14
N THR A 161 6.36 -13.39 35.38
CA THR A 161 6.18 -14.37 36.47
C THR A 161 5.03 -15.34 36.15
N GLU A 162 3.90 -14.82 35.64
CA GLU A 162 2.78 -15.69 35.26
C GLU A 162 3.13 -16.59 34.06
N LEU A 163 3.85 -16.07 33.05
CA LEU A 163 4.33 -16.85 31.89
C LEU A 163 5.29 -17.96 32.29
N ASP A 164 6.18 -17.68 33.25
CA ASP A 164 7.12 -18.68 33.76
C ASP A 164 6.45 -19.69 34.71
N GLY A 165 5.35 -19.28 35.37
CA GLY A 165 4.69 -20.02 36.44
C GLY A 165 3.72 -21.13 36.01
N PHE A 166 3.44 -21.31 34.70
CA PHE A 166 2.63 -22.44 34.22
C PHE A 166 3.41 -23.34 33.26
N SER A 167 2.99 -24.61 33.20
CA SER A 167 3.59 -25.58 32.29
C SER A 167 2.88 -25.58 30.94
N SER A 168 3.62 -25.91 29.86
CA SER A 168 3.04 -26.05 28.53
C SER A 168 1.99 -27.17 28.40
N SER A 169 1.84 -28.02 29.42
CA SER A 169 0.86 -29.11 29.46
C SER A 169 -0.48 -28.72 30.06
N GLU A 170 -0.63 -27.52 30.62
CA GLU A 170 -1.85 -27.10 31.32
C GLU A 170 -2.99 -26.66 30.38
N GLY A 171 -2.74 -26.51 29.07
CA GLY A 171 -3.76 -26.09 28.11
C GLY A 171 -4.05 -24.59 28.13
N LEU A 172 -3.20 -23.78 28.79
CA LEU A 172 -3.24 -22.33 28.73
C LEU A 172 -2.28 -21.83 27.67
N ILE A 173 -2.81 -21.03 26.73
CA ILE A 173 -1.99 -20.36 25.72
C ILE A 173 -2.19 -18.85 25.85
N VAL A 174 -1.09 -18.10 25.88
CA VAL A 174 -1.09 -16.65 25.91
C VAL A 174 -0.73 -16.13 24.54
N ILE A 175 -1.61 -15.35 23.94
CA ILE A 175 -1.36 -14.68 22.66
C ILE A 175 -1.22 -13.19 22.94
N ALA A 176 -0.12 -12.58 22.56
CA ALA A 176 0.08 -11.14 22.63
C ALA A 176 0.08 -10.52 21.24
N ALA A 177 -0.41 -9.29 21.12
CA ALA A 177 -0.34 -8.52 19.88
C ALA A 177 0.40 -7.20 20.09
N THR A 178 1.20 -6.81 19.10
CA THR A 178 1.90 -5.52 19.07
C THR A 178 2.02 -4.98 17.66
N ASN A 179 2.06 -3.65 17.52
CA ASN A 179 2.40 -2.99 16.28
C ASN A 179 3.90 -2.68 16.16
N PHE A 180 4.64 -2.71 17.28
CA PHE A 180 6.04 -2.28 17.39
C PHE A 180 6.91 -3.34 18.09
N PRO A 181 7.24 -4.46 17.45
CA PRO A 181 8.00 -5.54 18.08
C PRO A 181 9.40 -5.11 18.54
N GLU A 182 10.01 -4.12 17.87
CA GLU A 182 11.34 -3.60 18.20
C GLU A 182 11.39 -2.79 19.50
N VAL A 183 10.25 -2.35 20.01
CA VAL A 183 10.14 -1.57 21.25
C VAL A 183 10.04 -2.47 22.49
N LEU A 184 9.63 -3.74 22.29
CA LEU A 184 9.42 -4.68 23.38
C LEU A 184 10.70 -5.03 24.14
N ASP A 185 10.54 -5.22 25.47
CA ASP A 185 11.62 -5.74 26.29
C ASP A 185 11.99 -7.17 25.83
N LYS A 186 13.29 -7.39 25.64
CA LYS A 186 13.84 -8.68 25.25
C LYS A 186 13.51 -9.82 26.25
N ALA A 187 13.15 -9.48 27.48
CA ALA A 187 12.71 -10.47 28.45
C ALA A 187 11.39 -11.15 28.06
N LEU A 188 10.50 -10.47 27.35
CA LEU A 188 9.24 -11.04 26.85
C LEU A 188 9.45 -12.06 25.74
N THR A 189 10.44 -11.83 24.87
CA THR A 189 10.72 -12.66 23.67
C THR A 189 11.71 -13.79 23.92
N ARG A 190 12.09 -14.05 25.18
CA ARG A 190 12.96 -15.17 25.53
C ARG A 190 12.24 -16.51 25.38
N PRO A 191 12.98 -17.59 25.01
CA PRO A 191 12.45 -18.95 24.99
C PRO A 191 11.70 -19.32 26.29
N GLY A 192 10.53 -19.95 26.14
CA GLY A 192 9.65 -20.33 27.24
C GLY A 192 8.61 -19.25 27.63
N ARG A 193 8.61 -18.08 26.98
CA ARG A 193 7.64 -17.00 27.10
C ARG A 193 6.93 -16.79 25.78
N PHE A 194 7.07 -15.63 25.13
CA PHE A 194 6.61 -15.43 23.76
C PHE A 194 7.69 -15.91 22.79
N ASP A 195 7.82 -17.21 22.65
CA ASP A 195 8.85 -17.85 21.84
C ASP A 195 8.44 -18.11 20.40
N ARG A 196 7.14 -18.06 20.10
CA ARG A 196 6.61 -18.12 18.73
C ARG A 196 6.19 -16.73 18.27
N HIS A 197 6.84 -16.25 17.21
CA HIS A 197 6.57 -14.94 16.63
C HIS A 197 5.92 -15.13 15.28
N VAL A 198 4.71 -14.59 15.09
CA VAL A 198 3.95 -14.69 13.85
C VAL A 198 3.72 -13.29 13.30
N GLU A 199 4.23 -13.07 12.10
CA GLU A 199 4.02 -11.82 11.38
C GLU A 199 2.63 -11.81 10.72
N VAL A 200 1.92 -10.69 10.87
CA VAL A 200 0.64 -10.43 10.21
C VAL A 200 0.82 -9.19 9.33
N PRO A 201 1.36 -9.36 8.10
CA PRO A 201 1.65 -8.26 7.20
C PRO A 201 0.38 -7.65 6.61
N ASN A 202 0.53 -6.56 5.87
CA ASN A 202 -0.55 -6.05 5.02
C ASN A 202 -0.89 -7.10 3.95
N PRO A 203 -2.19 -7.24 3.60
CA PRO A 203 -2.64 -8.24 2.63
C PRO A 203 -2.12 -7.94 1.22
N ASP A 204 -1.80 -8.99 0.46
CA ASP A 204 -1.51 -8.94 -0.97
C ASP A 204 -2.77 -8.62 -1.79
N VAL A 205 -2.66 -8.48 -3.12
CA VAL A 205 -3.81 -8.16 -3.99
C VAL A 205 -4.95 -9.17 -3.82
N LYS A 206 -4.63 -10.47 -3.72
CA LYS A 206 -5.64 -11.52 -3.55
C LYS A 206 -6.29 -11.45 -2.18
N GLY A 207 -5.51 -11.22 -1.14
CA GLY A 207 -5.98 -11.00 0.22
C GLY A 207 -6.87 -9.76 0.32
N ARG A 208 -6.49 -8.64 -0.32
CA ARG A 208 -7.33 -7.44 -0.38
C ARG A 208 -8.65 -7.69 -1.11
N GLU A 209 -8.64 -8.42 -2.22
CA GLU A 209 -9.87 -8.82 -2.92
C GLU A 209 -10.77 -9.66 -2.01
N ALA A 210 -10.21 -10.66 -1.33
CA ALA A 210 -10.97 -11.51 -0.40
C ALA A 210 -11.55 -10.72 0.79
N ILE A 211 -10.77 -9.78 1.36
CA ILE A 211 -11.24 -8.89 2.44
C ILE A 211 -12.38 -7.99 1.94
N LEU A 212 -12.24 -7.39 0.77
CA LEU A 212 -13.30 -6.59 0.16
C LEU A 212 -14.57 -7.42 -0.06
N GLN A 213 -14.46 -8.66 -0.53
CA GLN A 213 -15.60 -9.57 -0.70
C GLN A 213 -16.31 -9.87 0.63
N VAL A 214 -15.56 -10.06 1.72
CA VAL A 214 -16.15 -10.28 3.05
C VAL A 214 -16.93 -9.06 3.52
N HIS A 215 -16.36 -7.86 3.41
CA HIS A 215 -17.04 -6.61 3.82
C HIS A 215 -18.20 -6.25 2.88
N ALA A 216 -18.12 -6.63 1.61
CA ALA A 216 -19.15 -6.44 0.61
C ALA A 216 -20.43 -7.28 0.85
N ARG A 217 -20.34 -8.39 1.58
CA ARG A 217 -21.51 -9.27 1.86
C ARG A 217 -22.67 -8.54 2.54
N ASN A 218 -22.36 -7.55 3.36
CA ASN A 218 -23.35 -6.78 4.12
C ASN A 218 -23.80 -5.48 3.43
N VAL A 219 -23.35 -5.24 2.19
CA VAL A 219 -23.63 -4.01 1.42
C VAL A 219 -24.25 -4.41 0.08
N THR A 220 -25.30 -3.69 -0.34
CA THR A 220 -25.88 -3.89 -1.66
C THR A 220 -24.96 -3.34 -2.74
N ILE A 221 -24.26 -4.19 -3.45
CA ILE A 221 -23.28 -3.85 -4.49
C ILE A 221 -23.92 -3.93 -5.87
N GLY A 222 -23.65 -2.94 -6.74
CA GLY A 222 -24.07 -2.90 -8.12
C GLY A 222 -23.37 -3.97 -8.99
N LYS A 223 -24.00 -4.30 -10.12
CA LYS A 223 -23.44 -5.30 -11.06
C LYS A 223 -22.21 -4.79 -11.84
N ASP A 224 -21.99 -3.50 -11.83
CA ASP A 224 -20.87 -2.79 -12.46
C ASP A 224 -19.56 -2.86 -11.65
N VAL A 225 -19.63 -3.35 -10.42
CA VAL A 225 -18.50 -3.35 -9.49
C VAL A 225 -17.56 -4.54 -9.71
N ASP A 226 -16.30 -4.23 -9.98
CA ASP A 226 -15.19 -5.19 -9.97
C ASP A 226 -14.27 -4.89 -8.78
N LEU A 227 -14.43 -5.70 -7.70
CA LEU A 227 -13.62 -5.57 -6.48
C LEU A 227 -12.13 -5.83 -6.71
N ARG A 228 -11.77 -6.57 -7.77
CA ARG A 228 -10.37 -6.81 -8.14
C ARG A 228 -9.67 -5.53 -8.58
N VAL A 229 -10.36 -4.65 -9.30
CA VAL A 229 -9.82 -3.33 -9.69
C VAL A 229 -9.54 -2.48 -8.45
N ILE A 230 -10.47 -2.49 -7.48
CA ILE A 230 -10.29 -1.78 -6.21
C ILE A 230 -9.13 -2.39 -5.41
N ALA A 231 -9.02 -3.72 -5.33
CA ALA A 231 -7.92 -4.40 -4.64
C ALA A 231 -6.54 -4.06 -5.22
N ARG A 232 -6.42 -3.98 -6.55
CA ARG A 232 -5.20 -3.49 -7.22
C ARG A 232 -4.93 -2.02 -6.93
N GLY A 233 -6.00 -1.21 -6.85
CA GLY A 233 -5.94 0.22 -6.60
C GLY A 233 -5.65 0.63 -5.16
N THR A 234 -5.49 -0.33 -4.24
CA THR A 234 -5.27 -0.08 -2.81
C THR A 234 -3.99 -0.77 -2.30
N PRO A 235 -2.81 -0.53 -2.93
CA PRO A 235 -1.57 -1.13 -2.44
C PRO A 235 -1.27 -0.66 -1.01
N GLY A 236 -0.84 -1.58 -0.15
CA GLY A 236 -0.48 -1.28 1.23
C GLY A 236 -1.65 -1.08 2.19
N PHE A 237 -2.90 -1.14 1.74
CA PHE A 237 -4.06 -1.01 2.62
C PHE A 237 -4.17 -2.21 3.55
N SER A 238 -4.45 -1.89 4.81
CA SER A 238 -4.80 -2.85 5.84
C SER A 238 -6.27 -3.29 5.72
N GLY A 239 -6.65 -4.39 6.40
CA GLY A 239 -8.03 -4.85 6.44
C GLY A 239 -9.01 -3.80 6.99
N ALA A 240 -8.59 -3.01 7.97
CA ALA A 240 -9.39 -1.93 8.54
C ALA A 240 -9.65 -0.79 7.54
N GLU A 241 -8.64 -0.42 6.74
CA GLU A 241 -8.79 0.60 5.70
C GLU A 241 -9.72 0.13 4.57
N LEU A 242 -9.63 -1.15 4.17
CA LEU A 242 -10.54 -1.75 3.19
C LEU A 242 -11.99 -1.80 3.70
N SER A 243 -12.20 -2.14 4.97
CA SER A 243 -13.51 -2.05 5.63
C SER A 243 -14.05 -0.63 5.63
N SER A 244 -13.21 0.34 6.00
CA SER A 244 -13.56 1.78 5.97
C SER A 244 -13.91 2.25 4.56
N LEU A 245 -13.23 1.75 3.52
CA LEU A 245 -13.49 2.06 2.12
C LEU A 245 -14.91 1.63 1.72
N VAL A 246 -15.27 0.38 1.97
CA VAL A 246 -16.61 -0.15 1.66
C VAL A 246 -17.69 0.62 2.42
N ASN A 247 -17.47 0.91 3.70
CA ASN A 247 -18.42 1.67 4.52
C ASN A 247 -18.58 3.11 4.01
N LYS A 248 -17.49 3.81 3.66
CA LYS A 248 -17.55 5.17 3.10
C LYS A 248 -18.28 5.21 1.77
N ALA A 249 -18.05 4.22 0.89
CA ALA A 249 -18.76 4.09 -0.38
C ALA A 249 -20.27 3.89 -0.15
N ALA A 250 -20.66 3.01 0.79
CA ALA A 250 -22.05 2.79 1.15
C ALA A 250 -22.71 4.04 1.72
N CYS A 251 -22.03 4.77 2.61
CA CYS A 251 -22.51 6.05 3.15
C CYS A 251 -22.67 7.11 2.06
N SER A 252 -21.75 7.18 1.10
CA SER A 252 -21.82 8.12 -0.03
C SER A 252 -23.00 7.80 -0.93
N ALA A 253 -23.17 6.53 -1.32
CA ALA A 253 -24.31 6.08 -2.13
C ALA A 253 -25.66 6.36 -1.43
N SER A 254 -25.74 6.13 -0.12
CA SER A 254 -26.94 6.42 0.69
C SER A 254 -27.28 7.90 0.72
N LYS A 255 -26.30 8.80 0.84
CA LYS A 255 -26.51 10.25 0.77
C LYS A 255 -27.09 10.70 -0.59
N GLN A 256 -26.77 9.98 -1.66
CA GLN A 256 -27.26 10.22 -3.01
C GLN A 256 -28.58 9.47 -3.30
N ASN A 257 -29.20 8.83 -2.30
CA ASN A 257 -30.40 8.00 -2.44
C ASN A 257 -30.28 6.89 -3.51
N LYS A 258 -29.07 6.35 -3.73
CA LYS A 258 -28.86 5.21 -4.62
C LYS A 258 -29.33 3.91 -3.97
N LEU A 259 -29.77 2.95 -4.78
CA LEU A 259 -30.22 1.64 -4.31
C LEU A 259 -29.07 0.63 -4.12
N SER A 260 -27.93 0.89 -4.73
CA SER A 260 -26.72 0.06 -4.65
C SER A 260 -25.47 0.90 -4.77
N VAL A 261 -24.37 0.39 -4.24
CA VAL A 261 -23.04 0.98 -4.37
C VAL A 261 -22.49 0.67 -5.76
N SER A 262 -22.15 1.71 -6.54
CA SER A 262 -21.54 1.59 -7.86
C SER A 262 -20.01 1.56 -7.79
N MET A 263 -19.36 1.21 -8.91
CA MET A 263 -17.89 1.28 -9.03
C MET A 263 -17.36 2.69 -8.76
N VAL A 264 -18.08 3.72 -9.22
CA VAL A 264 -17.73 5.13 -9.00
C VAL A 264 -17.73 5.49 -7.51
N ASP A 265 -18.68 4.98 -6.72
CA ASP A 265 -18.75 5.26 -5.28
C ASP A 265 -17.54 4.63 -4.54
N LEU A 266 -17.12 3.43 -4.95
CA LEU A 266 -15.93 2.78 -4.39
C LEU A 266 -14.63 3.50 -4.78
N GLU A 267 -14.50 3.95 -6.02
CA GLU A 267 -13.36 4.75 -6.45
C GLU A 267 -13.28 6.10 -5.73
N MET A 268 -14.42 6.79 -5.58
CA MET A 268 -14.47 8.02 -4.79
C MET A 268 -14.10 7.80 -3.33
N ALA A 269 -14.55 6.69 -2.71
CA ALA A 269 -14.20 6.36 -1.34
C ALA A 269 -12.70 6.03 -1.20
N LYS A 270 -12.13 5.33 -2.18
CA LYS A 270 -10.69 5.06 -2.27
C LYS A 270 -9.89 6.35 -2.32
N ASP A 271 -10.26 7.25 -3.24
CA ASP A 271 -9.60 8.55 -3.39
C ASP A 271 -9.71 9.40 -2.13
N LEU A 272 -10.88 9.39 -1.48
CA LEU A 272 -11.09 10.08 -0.21
C LEU A 272 -10.17 9.58 0.91
N ILE A 273 -9.87 8.28 0.95
CA ILE A 273 -8.96 7.70 1.96
C ILE A 273 -7.51 8.03 1.63
N MET A 274 -7.12 7.90 0.36
CA MET A 274 -5.73 8.11 -0.07
C MET A 274 -5.31 9.57 -0.07
N MET A 275 -6.19 10.48 -0.48
CA MET A 275 -5.86 11.89 -0.76
C MET A 275 -6.62 12.90 0.08
N GLY A 276 -7.69 12.47 0.76
CA GLY A 276 -8.60 13.38 1.45
C GLY A 276 -9.76 13.88 0.59
N GLY A 277 -10.57 14.78 1.16
CA GLY A 277 -11.75 15.31 0.49
C GLY A 277 -11.45 16.23 -0.70
N GLU A 278 -12.38 16.29 -1.63
CA GLU A 278 -12.36 17.28 -2.72
C GLU A 278 -12.46 18.70 -2.18
N ARG A 279 -11.66 19.61 -2.74
CA ARG A 279 -11.70 21.04 -2.44
C ARG A 279 -12.64 21.76 -3.42
N SER A 280 -13.92 21.51 -3.33
CA SER A 280 -14.94 22.14 -4.21
C SER A 280 -15.06 23.65 -4.03
N SER A 281 -14.58 24.20 -2.91
CA SER A 281 -14.63 25.64 -2.61
C SER A 281 -13.46 26.43 -3.21
N ALA A 282 -12.43 25.76 -3.75
CA ALA A 282 -11.29 26.45 -4.35
C ALA A 282 -11.65 26.86 -5.80
N ALA A 283 -11.98 28.14 -6.00
CA ALA A 283 -12.16 28.72 -7.33
C ALA A 283 -10.79 28.83 -8.03
N PHE A 284 -10.38 27.76 -8.72
CA PHE A 284 -9.19 27.81 -9.56
C PHE A 284 -9.47 28.59 -10.84
N SER A 285 -8.57 29.53 -11.19
CA SER A 285 -8.63 30.21 -12.47
C SER A 285 -8.49 29.21 -13.62
N LEU A 286 -9.05 29.52 -14.78
CA LEU A 286 -8.88 28.69 -15.98
C LEU A 286 -7.39 28.46 -16.33
N GLU A 287 -6.54 29.44 -16.03
CA GLU A 287 -5.10 29.33 -16.23
C GLU A 287 -4.47 28.26 -15.33
N ASN A 288 -4.83 28.24 -14.05
CA ASN A 288 -4.35 27.22 -13.11
C ASN A 288 -4.85 25.82 -13.50
N ARG A 289 -6.12 25.70 -13.95
CA ARG A 289 -6.64 24.41 -14.44
C ARG A 289 -5.89 23.92 -15.68
N LYS A 290 -5.57 24.80 -16.62
CA LYS A 290 -4.74 24.47 -17.78
C LYS A 290 -3.35 24.03 -17.37
N LEU A 291 -2.72 24.77 -16.45
CA LEU A 291 -1.39 24.47 -15.96
C LEU A 291 -1.36 23.06 -15.32
N THR A 292 -2.31 22.76 -14.42
CA THR A 292 -2.45 21.43 -13.82
C THR A 292 -2.71 20.37 -14.90
N ALA A 293 -3.55 20.64 -15.90
CA ALA A 293 -3.84 19.69 -16.97
C ALA A 293 -2.61 19.34 -17.82
N PHE A 294 -1.75 20.31 -18.11
CA PHE A 294 -0.48 20.05 -18.80
C PHE A 294 0.50 19.29 -17.89
N HIS A 295 0.55 19.61 -16.61
CA HIS A 295 1.38 18.91 -15.63
C HIS A 295 0.99 17.43 -15.54
N GLU A 296 -0.28 17.13 -15.26
CA GLU A 296 -0.79 15.76 -15.17
C GLU A 296 -0.76 15.04 -16.53
N GLY A 297 -1.05 15.77 -17.61
CA GLY A 297 -0.90 15.28 -18.98
C GLY A 297 0.53 14.84 -19.29
N GLY A 298 1.53 15.59 -18.78
CA GLY A 298 2.94 15.26 -18.89
C GLY A 298 3.28 13.93 -18.20
N HIS A 299 2.85 13.75 -16.95
CA HIS A 299 3.01 12.49 -16.23
C HIS A 299 2.33 11.32 -16.95
N ALA A 300 1.07 11.50 -17.36
CA ALA A 300 0.30 10.46 -18.04
C ALA A 300 0.93 10.04 -19.37
N LEU A 301 1.38 11.00 -20.17
CA LEU A 301 1.99 10.74 -21.47
C LEU A 301 3.34 10.03 -21.33
N VAL A 302 4.19 10.50 -20.41
CA VAL A 302 5.49 9.85 -20.14
C VAL A 302 5.26 8.44 -19.60
N ALA A 303 4.31 8.22 -18.70
CA ALA A 303 3.99 6.89 -18.18
C ALA A 303 3.52 5.93 -19.27
N CYS A 304 2.70 6.39 -20.22
CA CYS A 304 2.21 5.54 -21.30
C CYS A 304 3.28 5.20 -22.34
N LEU A 305 4.27 6.07 -22.56
CA LEU A 305 5.26 5.94 -23.64
C LEU A 305 6.63 5.43 -23.15
N THR A 306 6.86 5.36 -21.84
CA THR A 306 8.13 4.87 -21.27
C THR A 306 8.04 3.37 -21.00
N ASP A 307 8.97 2.62 -21.57
CA ASP A 307 9.06 1.18 -21.34
C ASP A 307 9.51 0.89 -19.90
N GLY A 308 8.73 0.07 -19.20
CA GLY A 308 8.95 -0.26 -17.79
C GLY A 308 8.16 0.60 -16.81
N ALA A 309 7.48 1.66 -17.25
CA ALA A 309 6.56 2.41 -16.42
C ALA A 309 5.30 1.61 -16.08
N LEU A 310 4.71 1.90 -14.93
CA LEU A 310 3.45 1.28 -14.51
C LEU A 310 2.28 1.81 -15.38
N PRO A 311 1.28 0.97 -15.68
CA PRO A 311 0.16 1.39 -16.51
C PRO A 311 -0.69 2.46 -15.80
N VAL A 312 -1.08 3.48 -16.56
CA VAL A 312 -1.96 4.54 -16.09
C VAL A 312 -3.37 3.98 -15.88
N HIS A 313 -3.92 4.16 -14.68
CA HIS A 313 -5.29 3.81 -14.33
C HIS A 313 -6.25 4.98 -14.56
N LYS A 314 -5.87 6.17 -14.08
CA LYS A 314 -6.60 7.42 -14.33
C LYS A 314 -5.69 8.63 -14.18
N ALA A 315 -6.06 9.73 -14.84
CA ALA A 315 -5.50 11.06 -14.65
C ALA A 315 -6.63 12.04 -14.26
N THR A 316 -6.40 12.91 -13.28
CA THR A 316 -7.41 13.86 -12.81
C THR A 316 -6.77 15.20 -12.44
N ILE A 317 -7.51 16.28 -12.72
CA ILE A 317 -7.17 17.64 -12.29
C ILE A 317 -8.08 18.14 -11.17
N VAL A 318 -8.90 17.25 -10.59
CA VAL A 318 -9.74 17.57 -9.44
C VAL A 318 -8.86 17.69 -8.20
N PRO A 319 -8.81 18.87 -7.55
CA PRO A 319 -7.93 19.09 -6.40
C PRO A 319 -8.43 18.32 -5.18
N ARG A 320 -7.50 17.58 -4.54
CA ARG A 320 -7.78 16.78 -3.33
C ARG A 320 -6.69 16.97 -2.30
N GLY A 321 -7.06 17.25 -1.06
CA GLY A 321 -6.07 17.45 0.00
C GLY A 321 -5.06 18.55 -0.35
N GLN A 322 -3.80 18.23 -0.51
CA GLN A 322 -2.73 19.15 -0.95
C GLN A 322 -2.40 19.05 -2.43
N ALA A 323 -2.87 18.01 -3.12
CA ALA A 323 -2.64 17.81 -4.54
C ALA A 323 -3.63 18.61 -5.39
N LEU A 324 -3.14 19.25 -6.46
CA LEU A 324 -3.96 19.99 -7.43
C LEU A 324 -4.47 19.08 -8.54
N GLY A 325 -3.80 17.98 -8.81
CA GLY A 325 -4.15 16.90 -9.72
C GLY A 325 -3.43 15.63 -9.36
N MET A 326 -3.60 14.56 -10.11
CA MET A 326 -2.90 13.30 -9.91
C MET A 326 -3.01 12.37 -11.12
N VAL A 327 -1.93 11.70 -11.45
CA VAL A 327 -1.92 10.51 -12.31
C VAL A 327 -1.75 9.27 -11.45
N MET A 328 -2.77 8.42 -11.42
CA MET A 328 -2.73 7.15 -10.71
C MET A 328 -2.25 6.04 -11.64
N GLN A 329 -1.18 5.38 -11.24
CA GLN A 329 -0.64 4.21 -11.90
C GLN A 329 -0.93 2.97 -11.04
N LEU A 330 -1.36 1.87 -11.65
CA LEU A 330 -1.64 0.63 -10.95
C LEU A 330 -0.82 -0.51 -11.54
N PRO A 331 -0.02 -1.21 -10.72
CA PRO A 331 0.62 -2.44 -11.16
C PRO A 331 -0.43 -3.54 -11.37
N ASP A 332 -0.16 -4.46 -12.29
CA ASP A 332 -1.02 -5.62 -12.52
C ASP A 332 -0.99 -6.61 -11.34
N GLU A 333 0.14 -6.70 -10.65
CA GLU A 333 0.39 -7.56 -9.49
C GLU A 333 1.20 -6.79 -8.42
N ASP A 334 1.18 -7.24 -7.17
CA ASP A 334 2.04 -6.66 -6.13
C ASP A 334 3.52 -6.90 -6.48
N MET A 335 4.27 -5.82 -6.52
CA MET A 335 5.68 -5.85 -6.88
C MET A 335 6.52 -6.01 -5.63
N SER A 336 7.17 -7.17 -5.49
CA SER A 336 8.11 -7.45 -4.40
C SER A 336 9.49 -6.83 -4.62
N SER A 337 9.86 -6.55 -5.87
CA SER A 337 11.14 -5.97 -6.25
C SER A 337 11.04 -5.10 -7.50
N TRP A 338 11.85 -4.06 -7.57
CA TRP A 338 11.93 -3.15 -8.70
C TRP A 338 13.23 -3.38 -9.48
N SER A 339 13.12 -3.55 -10.78
CA SER A 339 14.29 -3.57 -11.66
C SER A 339 14.84 -2.15 -11.87
N GLN A 340 16.12 -2.03 -12.21
CA GLN A 340 16.73 -0.74 -12.56
C GLN A 340 15.93 -0.02 -13.66
N ARG A 341 15.43 -0.76 -14.67
CA ARG A 341 14.60 -0.19 -15.74
C ARG A 341 13.32 0.45 -15.21
N GLN A 342 12.62 -0.22 -14.29
CA GLN A 342 11.40 0.30 -13.70
C GLN A 342 11.65 1.52 -12.81
N MET A 343 12.75 1.53 -12.05
CA MET A 343 13.14 2.69 -11.25
C MET A 343 13.46 3.91 -12.11
N LEU A 344 14.19 3.73 -13.21
CA LEU A 344 14.46 4.80 -14.17
C LEU A 344 13.19 5.30 -14.85
N ALA A 345 12.29 4.38 -15.24
CA ALA A 345 11.00 4.74 -15.82
C ALA A 345 10.13 5.55 -14.84
N GLU A 346 10.10 5.17 -13.57
CA GLU A 346 9.39 5.93 -12.54
C GLU A 346 9.97 7.34 -12.34
N MET A 347 11.30 7.47 -12.39
CA MET A 347 11.96 8.79 -12.36
C MET A 347 11.56 9.62 -13.58
N ASP A 348 11.50 9.02 -14.78
CA ASP A 348 11.10 9.71 -16.02
C ASP A 348 9.65 10.20 -15.91
N VAL A 349 8.76 9.39 -15.32
CA VAL A 349 7.37 9.79 -15.04
C VAL A 349 7.32 10.96 -14.07
N CYS A 350 8.08 10.92 -12.95
CA CYS A 350 8.15 12.03 -12.01
C CYS A 350 8.62 13.34 -12.67
N MET A 351 9.53 13.26 -13.65
CA MET A 351 10.00 14.45 -14.38
C MET A 351 8.98 14.96 -15.42
N GLY A 352 7.96 14.17 -15.77
CA GLY A 352 6.98 14.45 -16.81
C GLY A 352 6.22 15.77 -16.61
N GLY A 353 5.72 16.02 -15.38
CA GLY A 353 4.95 17.23 -15.07
C GLY A 353 5.76 18.51 -15.27
N ARG A 354 6.96 18.58 -14.66
CA ARG A 354 7.85 19.75 -14.82
C ARG A 354 8.30 19.94 -16.27
N ALA A 355 8.62 18.87 -16.98
CA ALA A 355 9.05 18.95 -18.38
C ALA A 355 7.92 19.44 -19.30
N ALA A 356 6.65 19.08 -18.98
CA ALA A 356 5.49 19.59 -19.69
C ALA A 356 5.26 21.10 -19.43
N GLU A 357 5.40 21.55 -18.18
CA GLU A 357 5.31 22.98 -17.85
C GLU A 357 6.39 23.80 -18.60
N GLU A 358 7.64 23.34 -18.60
CA GLU A 358 8.73 24.01 -19.32
C GLU A 358 8.47 24.08 -20.83
N LEU A 359 8.02 22.98 -21.43
CA LEU A 359 7.77 22.90 -22.87
C LEU A 359 6.66 23.85 -23.32
N ILE A 360 5.59 23.98 -22.56
CA ILE A 360 4.38 24.72 -22.96
C ILE A 360 4.41 26.18 -22.52
N PHE A 361 4.86 26.44 -21.29
CA PHE A 361 4.80 27.78 -20.69
C PHE A 361 6.18 28.46 -20.64
N GLY A 362 7.26 27.75 -20.94
CA GLY A 362 8.64 28.23 -20.89
C GLY A 362 9.25 28.16 -19.49
N GLU A 363 10.59 28.20 -19.44
CA GLU A 363 11.39 28.00 -18.21
C GLU A 363 11.04 29.00 -17.08
N GLN A 364 10.66 30.24 -17.44
CA GLN A 364 10.34 31.29 -16.45
C GLN A 364 8.97 31.10 -15.76
N ASN A 365 8.09 30.26 -16.31
CA ASN A 365 6.73 30.04 -15.81
C ASN A 365 6.53 28.67 -15.17
N ILE A 366 7.64 27.95 -14.87
CA ILE A 366 7.60 26.70 -14.13
C ILE A 366 7.12 26.98 -12.71
N THR A 367 6.23 26.11 -12.21
CA THR A 367 5.62 26.29 -10.88
C THR A 367 6.31 25.45 -9.80
N SER A 368 5.96 25.73 -8.55
CA SER A 368 6.37 24.92 -7.40
C SER A 368 5.62 23.58 -7.31
N GLY A 369 4.65 23.30 -8.19
CA GLY A 369 3.85 22.08 -8.21
C GLY A 369 4.68 20.80 -8.31
N ALA A 370 5.79 20.86 -9.03
CA ALA A 370 6.70 19.74 -9.22
C ALA A 370 7.61 19.42 -8.02
N SER A 371 7.45 20.06 -6.86
CA SER A 371 8.35 19.85 -5.70
C SER A 371 8.31 18.40 -5.19
N SER A 372 7.11 17.82 -5.04
CA SER A 372 6.93 16.43 -4.62
C SER A 372 7.50 15.42 -5.61
N ASP A 373 7.40 15.71 -6.90
CA ASP A 373 7.93 14.85 -7.96
C ASP A 373 9.44 14.83 -7.97
N LEU A 374 10.06 16.00 -7.77
CA LEU A 374 11.51 16.13 -7.63
C LEU A 374 12.03 15.41 -6.38
N GLU A 375 11.32 15.53 -5.24
CA GLU A 375 11.65 14.79 -4.02
C GLU A 375 11.58 13.28 -4.24
N ARG A 376 10.51 12.80 -4.89
CA ARG A 376 10.33 11.37 -5.22
C ARG A 376 11.43 10.88 -6.16
N ALA A 377 11.70 11.58 -7.26
CA ALA A 377 12.76 11.23 -8.19
C ALA A 377 14.14 11.19 -7.53
N THR A 378 14.46 12.19 -6.70
CA THR A 378 15.70 12.24 -5.92
C THR A 378 15.81 11.09 -4.93
N SER A 379 14.72 10.73 -4.24
CA SER A 379 14.68 9.61 -3.30
C SER A 379 14.93 8.27 -4.00
N ILE A 380 14.35 8.07 -5.20
CA ILE A 380 14.59 6.88 -6.02
C ILE A 380 16.08 6.84 -6.45
N ALA A 381 16.61 7.91 -7.01
CA ALA A 381 17.99 8.00 -7.44
C ALA A 381 18.98 7.74 -6.28
N THR A 382 18.74 8.34 -5.12
CA THR A 382 19.53 8.11 -3.90
C THR A 382 19.48 6.64 -3.47
N SER A 383 18.29 6.03 -3.50
CA SER A 383 18.15 4.62 -3.15
C SER A 383 18.87 3.70 -4.14
N MET A 384 18.84 4.01 -5.44
CA MET A 384 19.58 3.27 -6.48
C MET A 384 21.08 3.32 -6.25
N VAL A 385 21.61 4.49 -5.88
CA VAL A 385 23.06 4.72 -5.73
C VAL A 385 23.57 4.23 -4.37
N GLU A 386 22.87 4.60 -3.26
CA GLU A 386 23.33 4.31 -1.90
C GLU A 386 23.03 2.90 -1.40
N LYS A 387 21.85 2.36 -1.74
CA LYS A 387 21.35 1.11 -1.14
C LYS A 387 21.44 -0.08 -2.06
N LEU A 388 21.14 0.13 -3.35
CA LEU A 388 20.93 -0.96 -4.31
C LEU A 388 22.16 -1.22 -5.19
N GLY A 389 23.22 -0.39 -5.11
CA GLY A 389 24.44 -0.55 -5.89
C GLY A 389 24.22 -0.49 -7.41
N MET A 390 23.23 0.27 -7.86
CA MET A 390 22.86 0.38 -9.28
C MET A 390 23.67 1.46 -10.03
N SER A 391 24.71 2.03 -9.40
CA SER A 391 25.64 2.97 -10.04
C SER A 391 27.01 2.33 -10.25
N ARG A 392 27.54 2.45 -11.48
CA ARG A 392 28.89 1.99 -11.80
C ARG A 392 29.98 2.89 -11.18
N ALA A 393 29.69 4.17 -10.98
CA ALA A 393 30.65 5.14 -10.44
C ALA A 393 30.90 4.96 -8.94
N VAL A 394 29.87 4.55 -8.20
CA VAL A 394 29.94 4.28 -6.75
C VAL A 394 30.27 2.81 -6.47
N GLY A 395 29.85 1.88 -7.36
CA GLY A 395 30.12 0.46 -7.25
C GLY A 395 29.02 -0.33 -6.49
N LEU A 396 29.29 -1.63 -6.33
CA LEU A 396 28.35 -2.59 -5.67
C LEU A 396 28.51 -2.53 -4.13
N VAL A 397 28.29 -1.37 -3.54
CA VAL A 397 28.43 -1.13 -2.09
C VAL A 397 27.14 -0.52 -1.58
N SER A 398 26.62 -1.05 -0.45
CA SER A 398 25.49 -0.42 0.24
C SER A 398 26.01 0.56 1.29
N HIS A 399 25.76 1.83 1.07
CA HIS A 399 26.09 2.91 2.00
C HIS A 399 24.93 3.29 2.94
N GLY A 400 23.71 2.80 2.66
CA GLY A 400 22.49 3.10 3.41
C GLY A 400 22.25 2.24 4.65
N GLY A 401 23.22 1.47 5.14
CA GLY A 401 23.09 0.67 6.34
C GLY A 401 22.80 1.55 7.56
N LYS A 402 21.70 1.27 8.28
CA LYS A 402 21.48 1.80 9.64
C LYS A 402 22.73 1.44 10.45
N GLY A 403 23.58 2.44 10.70
CA GLY A 403 24.79 2.27 11.48
C GLY A 403 24.47 1.51 12.75
N GLY A 404 24.99 0.28 12.86
CA GLY A 404 24.88 -0.49 14.06
C GLY A 404 25.29 0.38 15.23
N LYS A 405 24.50 0.39 16.30
CA LYS A 405 24.80 1.00 17.58
C LYS A 405 26.11 0.42 18.10
N ARG A 406 27.24 0.87 17.60
CA ARG A 406 28.51 0.76 18.30
C ARG A 406 28.61 2.02 19.16
N GLY A 407 28.45 1.81 20.46
CA GLY A 407 28.61 2.84 21.45
C GLY A 407 29.94 3.55 21.26
N SER A 408 29.85 4.80 20.84
CA SER A 408 30.94 5.77 20.95
C SER A 408 30.36 7.06 21.54
N ARG A 409 30.75 7.34 22.76
CA ARG A 409 30.65 8.68 23.38
C ARG A 409 31.53 9.63 22.55
N GLY A 410 30.89 10.52 21.80
CA GLY A 410 31.62 11.58 21.07
C GLY A 410 30.73 12.13 19.95
N GLY A 411 30.32 13.38 20.06
CA GLY A 411 29.43 14.06 19.14
C GLY A 411 29.94 14.08 17.71
N GLY A 412 29.06 13.78 16.77
CA GLY A 412 29.30 13.83 15.34
C GLY A 412 28.49 12.74 14.66
N SER A 413 27.24 13.04 14.27
CA SER A 413 26.45 12.19 13.39
C SER A 413 27.06 12.24 12.00
N SER A 414 28.09 11.45 11.75
CA SER A 414 28.52 11.15 10.39
C SER A 414 28.38 9.63 10.19
N ASN A 415 27.45 9.23 9.31
CA ASN A 415 27.54 7.94 8.62
C ASN A 415 28.99 7.79 8.18
N GLY A 416 29.66 6.67 8.51
CA GLY A 416 31.11 6.48 8.30
C GLY A 416 31.61 6.51 6.84
N MET A 417 30.95 7.30 5.98
CA MET A 417 31.33 7.58 4.61
C MET A 417 32.33 8.73 4.54
N SER A 418 33.36 8.58 3.71
CA SER A 418 34.29 9.67 3.39
C SER A 418 33.57 10.79 2.59
N ASP A 419 34.02 12.03 2.74
CA ASP A 419 33.43 13.14 2.00
C ASP A 419 33.62 13.00 0.48
N SER A 420 34.69 12.33 0.03
CA SER A 420 34.87 12.00 -1.39
C SER A 420 33.82 11.00 -1.90
N THR A 421 33.37 10.05 -1.08
CA THR A 421 32.31 9.12 -1.45
C THR A 421 30.96 9.82 -1.51
N LYS A 422 30.68 10.72 -0.56
CA LYS A 422 29.45 11.54 -0.58
C LYS A 422 29.38 12.39 -1.84
N ALA A 423 30.47 13.09 -2.19
CA ALA A 423 30.52 13.89 -3.40
C ALA A 423 30.25 13.07 -4.68
N LYS A 424 30.77 11.83 -4.76
CA LYS A 424 30.47 10.93 -5.88
C LYS A 424 29.01 10.47 -5.91
N ILE A 425 28.43 10.23 -4.75
CA ILE A 425 27.00 9.87 -4.64
C ILE A 425 26.14 11.05 -5.12
N ASP A 426 26.43 12.27 -4.64
CA ASP A 426 25.70 13.48 -5.02
C ASP A 426 25.80 13.77 -6.52
N GLU A 427 26.99 13.58 -7.10
CA GLU A 427 27.23 13.72 -8.54
C GLU A 427 26.42 12.70 -9.34
N GLU A 428 26.39 11.45 -8.89
CA GLU A 428 25.69 10.37 -9.58
C GLU A 428 24.16 10.50 -9.46
N VAL A 429 23.65 10.91 -8.30
CA VAL A 429 22.22 11.23 -8.10
C VAL A 429 21.82 12.36 -9.05
N ARG A 430 22.61 13.44 -9.11
CA ARG A 430 22.37 14.55 -10.03
C ARG A 430 22.39 14.10 -11.49
N ARG A 431 23.36 13.28 -11.89
CA ARG A 431 23.45 12.75 -13.25
C ARG A 431 22.20 11.96 -13.63
N LEU A 432 21.72 11.06 -12.72
CA LEU A 432 20.53 10.25 -12.97
C LEU A 432 19.27 11.12 -13.10
N THR A 433 19.11 12.12 -12.25
CA THR A 433 17.95 13.03 -12.31
C THR A 433 17.98 13.90 -13.56
N ASP A 434 19.15 14.44 -13.95
CA ASP A 434 19.30 15.25 -15.16
C ASP A 434 19.07 14.44 -16.44
N GLU A 435 19.55 13.20 -16.48
CA GLU A 435 19.32 12.30 -17.62
C GLU A 435 17.83 11.92 -17.73
N SER A 436 17.17 11.66 -16.61
CA SER A 436 15.75 11.37 -16.55
C SER A 436 14.92 12.55 -17.07
N TYR A 437 15.23 13.76 -16.60
CA TYR A 437 14.60 14.98 -17.08
C TYR A 437 14.76 15.17 -18.60
N LYS A 438 15.98 14.98 -19.14
CA LYS A 438 16.24 15.07 -20.58
C LYS A 438 15.45 14.03 -21.39
N ARG A 439 15.31 12.79 -20.88
CA ARG A 439 14.49 11.75 -21.54
C ARG A 439 13.02 12.16 -21.59
N ALA A 440 12.46 12.59 -20.44
CA ALA A 440 11.08 13.04 -20.34
C ALA A 440 10.82 14.25 -21.28
N LEU A 441 11.68 15.27 -21.27
CA LEU A 441 11.53 16.44 -22.11
C LEU A 441 11.61 16.12 -23.61
N ASN A 442 12.55 15.25 -24.02
CA ASN A 442 12.68 14.83 -25.42
C ASN A 442 11.46 14.01 -25.88
N LEU A 443 10.91 13.17 -25.01
CA LEU A 443 9.70 12.42 -25.27
C LEU A 443 8.50 13.35 -25.46
N LEU A 444 8.31 14.32 -24.56
CA LEU A 444 7.22 15.29 -24.64
C LEU A 444 7.33 16.21 -25.86
N ARG A 445 8.53 16.66 -26.22
CA ARG A 445 8.78 17.44 -27.47
C ARG A 445 8.35 16.66 -28.71
N LYS A 446 8.65 15.37 -28.76
CA LYS A 446 8.26 14.51 -29.89
C LYS A 446 6.76 14.31 -29.99
N HIS A 447 6.05 14.35 -28.86
CA HIS A 447 4.63 14.10 -28.76
C HIS A 447 3.83 15.31 -28.23
N GLU A 448 4.29 16.54 -28.54
CA GLU A 448 3.70 17.78 -28.04
C GLU A 448 2.22 17.92 -28.45
N HIS A 449 1.85 17.53 -29.68
CA HIS A 449 0.47 17.56 -30.13
C HIS A 449 -0.45 16.67 -29.26
N THR A 450 0.03 15.46 -28.96
CA THR A 450 -0.66 14.51 -28.07
C THR A 450 -0.81 15.08 -26.65
N LEU A 451 0.23 15.74 -26.14
CA LEU A 451 0.19 16.40 -24.84
C LEU A 451 -0.88 17.50 -24.78
N ARG A 452 -1.00 18.30 -25.86
CA ARG A 452 -2.01 19.36 -25.94
C ARG A 452 -3.43 18.78 -25.99
N ALA A 453 -3.66 17.77 -26.81
CA ALA A 453 -4.96 17.08 -26.88
C ALA A 453 -5.35 16.45 -25.55
N LEU A 454 -4.42 15.81 -24.86
CA LEU A 454 -4.63 15.22 -23.55
C LEU A 454 -4.97 16.29 -22.49
N ALA A 455 -4.25 17.40 -22.49
CA ALA A 455 -4.50 18.50 -21.56
C ALA A 455 -5.86 19.19 -21.82
N GLU A 456 -6.25 19.37 -23.08
CA GLU A 456 -7.57 19.91 -23.44
C GLU A 456 -8.69 19.00 -22.94
N GLN A 457 -8.58 17.70 -23.17
CA GLN A 457 -9.55 16.71 -22.68
C GLN A 457 -9.63 16.66 -21.15
N LEU A 458 -8.48 16.79 -20.45
CA LEU A 458 -8.45 16.88 -18.98
C LEU A 458 -9.13 18.16 -18.47
N VAL A 459 -9.04 19.29 -19.18
CA VAL A 459 -9.75 20.52 -18.80
C VAL A 459 -11.27 20.37 -18.98
N GLU A 460 -11.72 19.62 -19.98
CA GLU A 460 -13.14 19.40 -20.28
C GLU A 460 -13.77 18.37 -19.34
N GLU A 461 -13.17 17.18 -19.19
CA GLU A 461 -13.73 16.06 -18.44
C GLU A 461 -13.27 15.99 -16.98
N GLU A 462 -12.26 16.78 -16.58
CA GLU A 462 -11.62 16.83 -15.26
C GLU A 462 -10.95 15.51 -14.82
N THR A 463 -11.41 14.38 -15.33
CA THR A 463 -10.87 13.05 -14.99
C THR A 463 -10.94 12.13 -16.19
N LEU A 464 -9.82 11.57 -16.62
CA LEU A 464 -9.71 10.60 -17.69
C LEU A 464 -9.34 9.22 -17.13
N THR A 465 -10.00 8.19 -17.62
CA THR A 465 -9.61 6.79 -17.34
C THR A 465 -8.34 6.43 -18.10
N GLY A 466 -7.57 5.46 -17.60
CA GLY A 466 -6.38 5.00 -18.31
C GLY A 466 -6.65 4.48 -19.72
N GLN A 467 -7.88 4.02 -20.00
CA GLN A 467 -8.26 3.60 -21.36
C GLN A 467 -8.44 4.83 -22.26
N GLN A 468 -9.16 5.86 -21.83
CA GLN A 468 -9.31 7.12 -22.58
C GLN A 468 -7.94 7.76 -22.88
N VAL A 469 -7.04 7.79 -21.89
CA VAL A 469 -5.67 8.29 -22.08
C VAL A 469 -4.96 7.51 -23.19
N ARG A 470 -5.03 6.17 -23.17
CA ARG A 470 -4.38 5.34 -24.21
C ARG A 470 -5.01 5.52 -25.59
N ASP A 471 -6.32 5.65 -25.66
CA ASP A 471 -7.06 5.82 -26.91
C ASP A 471 -6.69 7.17 -27.56
N LEU A 472 -6.66 8.27 -26.78
CA LEU A 472 -6.19 9.59 -27.24
C LEU A 472 -4.75 9.57 -27.76
N ILE A 473 -3.85 8.85 -27.08
CA ILE A 473 -2.47 8.70 -27.52
C ILE A 473 -2.41 7.91 -28.85
N ALA A 474 -3.20 6.84 -28.97
CA ALA A 474 -3.25 6.03 -30.19
C ALA A 474 -3.80 6.81 -31.38
N GLU A 475 -4.88 7.58 -31.22
CA GLU A 475 -5.47 8.44 -32.24
C GLU A 475 -4.49 9.52 -32.70
N SER A 476 -3.85 10.23 -31.78
CA SER A 476 -2.88 11.28 -32.07
C SER A 476 -1.62 10.75 -32.79
N VAL A 477 -1.21 9.51 -32.51
CA VAL A 477 -0.07 8.86 -33.20
C VAL A 477 -0.45 8.44 -34.61
N GLN A 478 -1.71 8.06 -34.86
CA GLN A 478 -2.21 7.72 -36.20
C GLN A 478 -2.31 8.95 -37.12
N GLU A 479 -2.82 10.06 -36.60
CA GLU A 479 -2.94 11.33 -37.33
C GLU A 479 -1.59 11.88 -37.81
N ASN A 480 -0.52 11.65 -37.06
CA ASN A 480 0.83 12.13 -37.40
C ASN A 480 1.64 11.19 -38.32
N GLY A 481 1.01 10.17 -38.94
CA GLY A 481 1.66 9.32 -39.94
C GLY A 481 2.81 8.43 -39.41
N LEU A 482 2.96 8.32 -38.09
CA LEU A 482 3.94 7.45 -37.47
C LEU A 482 3.32 6.07 -37.20
N THR A 483 3.27 5.20 -38.20
CA THR A 483 3.11 3.74 -38.06
C THR A 483 4.31 3.16 -37.29
N SER A 484 4.45 3.53 -35.99
CA SER A 484 5.60 3.13 -35.20
C SER A 484 5.31 1.84 -34.42
N ARG A 485 6.40 1.11 -34.08
CA ARG A 485 6.40 -0.06 -33.16
C ARG A 485 5.61 0.18 -31.87
N ILE A 486 5.40 1.42 -31.47
CA ILE A 486 4.69 1.86 -30.25
C ILE A 486 3.17 1.70 -30.38
N GLY A 487 2.57 2.07 -31.51
CA GLY A 487 1.13 1.83 -31.76
C GLY A 487 0.77 0.34 -31.73
N ARG A 488 1.64 -0.52 -32.31
CA ARG A 488 1.49 -1.98 -32.23
C ARG A 488 1.67 -2.52 -30.80
N TRP A 489 2.51 -1.89 -29.99
CA TRP A 489 2.71 -2.27 -28.58
C TRP A 489 1.52 -1.86 -27.71
N LEU A 490 1.01 -0.64 -27.85
CA LEU A 490 -0.19 -0.15 -27.13
C LEU A 490 -1.45 -1.00 -27.44
N LEU A 491 -1.60 -1.45 -28.69
CA LEU A 491 -2.68 -2.34 -29.11
C LEU A 491 -2.41 -3.82 -28.77
N GLY A 492 -1.15 -4.25 -28.69
CA GLY A 492 -0.74 -5.65 -28.52
C GLY A 492 -0.67 -6.14 -27.08
N VAL A 493 -0.40 -5.29 -26.09
CA VAL A 493 -0.27 -5.70 -24.67
C VAL A 493 -1.62 -6.15 -24.08
N ASN A 494 -2.74 -5.67 -24.62
CA ASN A 494 -4.07 -6.12 -24.18
C ASN A 494 -4.56 -7.42 -24.85
N ALA A 495 -3.91 -7.91 -25.92
CA ALA A 495 -4.37 -9.10 -26.67
C ALA A 495 -3.91 -10.43 -26.06
N GLN A 496 -2.81 -10.45 -25.31
CA GLN A 496 -2.24 -11.71 -24.79
C GLN A 496 -2.78 -12.20 -23.45
N LYS A 497 -3.58 -11.41 -22.72
CA LYS A 497 -4.12 -11.82 -21.40
C LYS A 497 -5.65 -11.86 -21.29
N ARG A 498 -6.40 -11.85 -22.40
CA ARG A 498 -7.86 -12.03 -22.36
C ARG A 498 -8.27 -13.46 -22.72
N ASN A 499 -8.87 -14.10 -21.74
CA ASN A 499 -9.78 -15.26 -21.67
C ASN A 499 -10.11 -15.97 -23.02
N PRO A 500 -9.98 -17.31 -23.12
CA PRO A 500 -10.14 -18.09 -24.37
C PRO A 500 -11.55 -18.02 -25.02
N LYS A 501 -12.51 -17.34 -24.43
CA LYS A 501 -13.84 -17.10 -25.05
C LYS A 501 -13.84 -16.04 -26.15
N ASN A 502 -12.77 -15.27 -26.34
CA ASN A 502 -12.66 -14.24 -27.37
C ASN A 502 -11.68 -14.60 -28.53
N ALA A 503 -11.37 -15.86 -28.73
CA ALA A 503 -10.53 -16.30 -29.84
C ALA A 503 -11.11 -15.93 -31.23
N ALA A 504 -12.41 -15.84 -31.38
CA ALA A 504 -13.07 -15.41 -32.62
C ALA A 504 -12.86 -13.91 -32.91
N ALA A 505 -12.87 -13.05 -31.88
CA ALA A 505 -12.59 -11.62 -32.06
C ALA A 505 -11.11 -11.35 -32.37
N ALA A 506 -10.19 -12.12 -31.77
CA ALA A 506 -8.77 -12.05 -32.07
C ALA A 506 -8.44 -12.49 -33.53
N ALA A 507 -9.15 -13.48 -34.04
CA ALA A 507 -9.02 -13.91 -35.44
C ALA A 507 -9.55 -12.85 -36.42
N GLN A 508 -10.65 -12.16 -36.10
CA GLN A 508 -11.17 -11.06 -36.92
C GLN A 508 -10.24 -9.84 -36.93
N VAL A 509 -9.62 -9.50 -35.79
CA VAL A 509 -8.64 -8.41 -35.71
C VAL A 509 -7.38 -8.73 -36.48
N LYS A 510 -6.96 -10.00 -36.52
CA LYS A 510 -5.82 -10.44 -37.34
C LYS A 510 -6.13 -10.35 -38.83
N ASP A 511 -7.33 -10.78 -39.29
CA ASP A 511 -7.79 -10.68 -40.66
C ASP A 511 -7.90 -9.21 -41.13
N LEU A 512 -8.41 -8.32 -40.26
CA LEU A 512 -8.42 -6.87 -40.50
C LEU A 512 -7.01 -6.28 -40.61
N GLY A 513 -6.08 -6.73 -39.80
CA GLY A 513 -4.67 -6.30 -39.85
C GLY A 513 -3.97 -6.72 -41.17
N GLU A 514 -4.23 -7.94 -41.66
CA GLU A 514 -3.70 -8.42 -42.92
C GLU A 514 -4.31 -7.67 -44.13
N ARG A 515 -5.59 -7.33 -44.08
CA ARG A 515 -6.26 -6.50 -45.10
C ARG A 515 -5.74 -5.05 -45.08
N LEU A 516 -5.50 -4.45 -43.93
CA LEU A 516 -4.89 -3.13 -43.82
C LEU A 516 -3.48 -3.08 -44.41
N SER A 517 -2.65 -4.09 -44.14
CA SER A 517 -1.32 -4.20 -44.74
C SER A 517 -1.38 -4.30 -46.27
N SER A 518 -2.35 -5.06 -46.80
CA SER A 518 -2.55 -5.16 -48.28
C SER A 518 -3.00 -3.83 -48.90
N VAL A 519 -3.81 -3.04 -48.21
CA VAL A 519 -4.23 -1.71 -48.67
C VAL A 519 -3.07 -0.71 -48.60
N GLU A 520 -2.22 -0.78 -47.57
CA GLU A 520 -1.01 0.04 -47.50
C GLU A 520 -0.03 -0.22 -48.63
N ASP A 521 0.19 -1.48 -49.00
CA ASP A 521 1.00 -1.86 -50.15
C ASP A 521 0.42 -1.34 -51.48
N GLN A 522 -0.91 -1.35 -51.61
CA GLN A 522 -1.59 -0.78 -52.76
C GLN A 522 -1.45 0.75 -52.83
N ILE A 523 -1.55 1.44 -51.70
CA ILE A 523 -1.35 2.89 -51.63
C ILE A 523 0.09 3.25 -52.00
N GLN A 524 1.08 2.52 -51.50
CA GLN A 524 2.48 2.73 -51.88
C GLN A 524 2.73 2.53 -53.38
N SER A 525 2.12 1.50 -53.96
CA SER A 525 2.23 1.26 -55.41
C SER A 525 1.58 2.38 -56.22
N LEU A 526 0.41 2.85 -55.83
CA LEU A 526 -0.27 4.00 -56.47
C LEU A 526 0.52 5.31 -56.33
N THR A 527 1.15 5.53 -55.18
CA THR A 527 2.01 6.70 -54.98
C THR A 527 3.24 6.67 -55.89
N LYS A 528 3.83 5.49 -56.11
CA LYS A 528 4.91 5.31 -57.06
C LYS A 528 4.49 5.59 -58.51
N VAL A 529 3.33 5.10 -58.90
CA VAL A 529 2.78 5.36 -60.26
C VAL A 529 2.44 6.86 -60.42
N ALA A 530 1.89 7.52 -59.41
CA ALA A 530 1.62 8.95 -59.44
C ALA A 530 2.90 9.78 -59.59
N THR A 531 3.98 9.39 -58.92
CA THR A 531 5.28 10.06 -59.04
C THR A 531 5.85 9.90 -60.45
N GLN A 532 5.77 8.70 -61.02
CA GLN A 532 6.21 8.44 -62.41
C GLN A 532 5.39 9.21 -63.46
N LEU A 533 4.07 9.33 -63.26
CA LEU A 533 3.22 10.14 -64.13
C LEU A 533 3.54 11.64 -64.02
N ALA A 534 3.88 12.13 -62.82
CA ALA A 534 4.30 13.52 -62.66
C ALA A 534 5.64 13.81 -63.35
N GLU A 535 6.60 12.87 -63.29
CA GLU A 535 7.88 12.97 -64.02
C GLU A 535 7.68 12.94 -65.56
N LEU A 536 6.82 12.07 -66.06
CA LEU A 536 6.46 12.02 -67.47
C LEU A 536 5.76 13.30 -67.96
N ALA A 537 4.86 13.85 -67.15
CA ALA A 537 4.19 15.11 -67.45
C ALA A 537 5.18 16.30 -67.51
N ASN A 538 6.19 16.32 -66.66
CA ASN A 538 7.26 17.30 -66.70
C ASN A 538 8.15 17.15 -67.92
N GLN A 539 8.52 15.92 -68.32
CA GLN A 539 9.27 15.64 -69.56
C GLN A 539 8.48 16.06 -70.80
N MET A 540 7.18 15.83 -70.84
CA MET A 540 6.32 16.29 -71.95
C MET A 540 6.24 17.81 -72.05
N LYS A 541 6.21 18.52 -70.91
CA LYS A 541 6.24 20.00 -70.88
C LYS A 541 7.59 20.54 -71.39
N GLU A 542 8.69 19.92 -71.00
CA GLU A 542 10.03 20.29 -71.51
C GLU A 542 10.17 20.01 -73.00
N ALA A 543 9.68 18.89 -73.50
CA ALA A 543 9.67 18.56 -74.93
C ALA A 543 8.80 19.52 -75.75
N GLN A 544 7.65 19.96 -75.24
CA GLN A 544 6.80 20.98 -75.88
C GLN A 544 7.46 22.37 -75.86
N ALA A 545 8.17 22.73 -74.81
CA ALA A 545 8.93 23.99 -74.76
C ALA A 545 10.11 24.01 -75.74
N SER A 546 10.80 22.88 -75.96
CA SER A 546 11.90 22.78 -76.91
C SER A 546 11.45 22.66 -78.41
N SER A 547 10.19 22.33 -78.68
CA SER A 547 9.58 22.33 -79.97
C SER A 547 9.00 23.67 -80.43
N ALA A 548 8.87 24.62 -79.46
CA ALA A 548 8.34 25.99 -79.71
C ALA A 548 9.46 27.05 -79.80
N ALA A 549 10.72 26.69 -79.54
CA ALA A 549 11.93 27.49 -79.80
C ALA A 549 12.59 27.04 -81.15
#